data_8f1e2e376f091017da6a137d941d7564
#
_entry.id   8f1e2e376f091017da6a137d941d7564
#
_cell.length_a   1.000
_cell.length_b   1.000
_cell.length_c   1.000
_cell.angle_alpha   90.00
_cell.angle_beta   90.00
_cell.angle_gamma   90.00
#
_symmetry.space_group_name_H-M   'P 1'
#
loop_
_entity.id
_entity.type
_entity.pdbx_description
1 polymer ?
#
loop_
_entity_poly.entity_id
_entity_poly.type
_entity_poly.pdbx_seq_one_letter_code
_entity_poly.pdbx_strand_id
1 'polypeptide(L)'
;MNFICPKLNHYLPLVVCLLFIIFNINPEKLNALDMNTLQNELVTEELRLKVPADMRDVWLNAEKNIWEPWLSSQDGFMGRQIFWDKEKEEALILVNWKNKKLWKNIPMSEVNKVQEKFENNVKTSLNVIENPFQLIYEGELDKQ
;
A
#
# COMPACT_ATOMS: atom_id res chain seq x y z
N MET A 1 66.26 42.64 9.91
CA MET A 1 65.64 41.33 10.00
C MET A 1 64.24 41.51 10.60
N ASN A 2 63.21 41.72 9.70
CA ASN A 2 61.88 42.07 10.12
C ASN A 2 61.05 40.79 10.21
N PHE A 3 60.59 40.40 11.38
CA PHE A 3 59.62 39.34 11.58
C PHE A 3 58.21 39.91 11.42
N ILE A 4 57.54 39.49 10.36
CA ILE A 4 56.14 39.76 10.09
C ILE A 4 55.28 38.77 10.85
N CYS A 5 54.49 39.28 11.80
CA CYS A 5 53.50 38.49 12.54
C CYS A 5 52.24 38.30 11.67
N PRO A 6 51.72 37.04 11.43
CA PRO A 6 50.50 36.89 10.67
C PRO A 6 49.27 37.24 11.55
N LYS A 7 48.40 38.08 10.99
CA LYS A 7 47.11 38.42 11.58
C LYS A 7 46.21 37.17 11.70
N LEU A 8 45.82 36.85 12.93
CA LEU A 8 44.88 35.79 13.25
C LEU A 8 43.46 36.20 12.80
N ASN A 9 42.88 35.39 11.96
CA ASN A 9 41.61 35.66 11.32
C ASN A 9 40.46 35.40 12.31
N HIS A 10 39.67 36.45 12.61
CA HIS A 10 38.53 36.45 13.56
C HIS A 10 37.27 35.74 13.10
N TYR A 11 37.33 34.94 12.05
CA TYR A 11 36.14 34.21 11.51
C TYR A 11 35.90 32.81 12.06
N LEU A 12 36.79 32.31 12.94
CA LEU A 12 36.69 30.94 13.45
C LEU A 12 35.54 30.69 14.43
N PRO A 13 35.06 31.64 15.28
CA PRO A 13 34.01 31.33 16.22
C PRO A 13 32.59 31.25 15.60
N LEU A 14 32.36 31.91 14.45
CA LEU A 14 31.01 31.90 13.84
C LEU A 14 30.68 30.61 13.09
N VAL A 15 31.67 29.95 12.50
CA VAL A 15 31.50 28.70 11.78
C VAL A 15 31.25 27.53 12.73
N VAL A 16 31.87 27.56 13.92
CA VAL A 16 31.68 26.51 14.93
C VAL A 16 30.29 26.57 15.55
N CYS A 17 29.71 27.77 15.77
CA CYS A 17 28.34 27.91 16.27
C CYS A 17 27.28 27.45 15.26
N LEU A 18 27.50 27.65 13.97
CA LEU A 18 26.57 27.18 12.94
C LEU A 18 26.56 25.64 12.79
N LEU A 19 27.68 24.99 13.03
CA LEU A 19 27.78 23.53 13.02
C LEU A 19 27.07 22.88 14.22
N PHE A 20 27.00 23.55 15.38
CA PHE A 20 26.29 23.03 16.56
C PHE A 20 24.77 23.12 16.46
N ILE A 21 24.22 24.00 15.63
CA ILE A 21 22.76 24.13 15.46
C ILE A 21 22.21 23.00 14.58
N ILE A 22 23.01 22.47 13.67
CA ILE A 22 22.57 21.41 12.74
C ILE A 22 22.52 20.02 13.44
N PHE A 23 23.27 19.83 14.54
CA PHE A 23 23.35 18.51 15.24
C PHE A 23 22.27 18.27 16.29
N ASN A 24 21.34 19.22 16.53
CA ASN A 24 20.27 19.03 17.52
C ASN A 24 18.93 18.60 16.91
N ILE A 25 18.88 18.23 15.64
CA ILE A 25 17.71 17.54 15.09
C ILE A 25 17.84 16.08 15.49
N ASN A 26 17.09 15.68 16.52
CA ASN A 26 17.07 14.31 17.00
C ASN A 26 16.48 13.42 15.88
N PRO A 27 17.27 12.56 15.21
CA PRO A 27 16.80 11.78 14.06
C PRO A 27 15.68 10.81 14.43
N GLU A 28 15.59 10.40 15.70
CA GLU A 28 14.50 9.55 16.20
C GLU A 28 13.14 10.29 16.20
N LYS A 29 13.13 11.61 16.52
CA LYS A 29 11.89 12.40 16.46
C LYS A 29 11.43 12.63 15.02
N LEU A 30 12.35 12.82 14.08
CA LEU A 30 12.02 13.01 12.68
C LEU A 30 11.43 11.72 12.09
N ASN A 31 12.04 10.58 12.39
CA ASN A 31 11.55 9.27 11.95
C ASN A 31 10.20 8.90 12.58
N ALA A 32 9.99 9.22 13.87
CA ALA A 32 8.73 8.95 14.56
C ALA A 32 7.58 9.82 14.04
N LEU A 33 7.85 11.09 13.70
CA LEU A 33 6.84 12.00 13.14
C LEU A 33 6.45 11.57 11.71
N ASP A 34 7.41 11.16 10.91
CA ASP A 34 7.18 10.67 9.54
C ASP A 34 6.42 9.34 9.53
N MET A 35 6.79 8.42 10.41
CA MET A 35 6.11 7.14 10.57
C MET A 35 4.66 7.31 11.05
N ASN A 36 4.39 8.21 11.99
CA ASN A 36 3.03 8.48 12.46
C ASN A 36 2.17 9.16 11.38
N THR A 37 2.74 10.08 10.61
CA THR A 37 2.04 10.74 9.52
C THR A 37 1.71 9.74 8.41
N LEU A 38 2.66 8.87 8.04
CA LEU A 38 2.44 7.80 7.06
C LEU A 38 1.39 6.79 7.52
N GLN A 39 1.37 6.44 8.81
CA GLN A 39 0.37 5.53 9.37
C GLN A 39 -1.04 6.12 9.38
N ASN A 40 -1.17 7.45 9.55
CA ASN A 40 -2.47 8.14 9.52
C ASN A 40 -3.02 8.32 8.10
N GLU A 41 -2.21 8.14 7.06
CA GLU A 41 -2.65 8.19 5.67
C GLU A 41 -3.03 6.82 5.11
N LEU A 42 -2.58 5.73 5.75
CA LEU A 42 -2.88 4.37 5.31
C LEU A 42 -4.38 4.11 5.36
N VAL A 43 -4.90 3.62 4.25
CA VAL A 43 -6.29 3.18 4.15
C VAL A 43 -6.34 1.71 3.75
N THR A 44 -7.30 0.99 4.30
CA THR A 44 -7.52 -0.41 3.97
C THR A 44 -8.88 -0.55 3.27
N GLU A 45 -8.86 -1.04 2.05
CA GLU A 45 -10.05 -1.48 1.32
C GLU A 45 -10.44 -2.87 1.81
N GLU A 46 -11.72 -3.05 2.14
CA GLU A 46 -12.29 -4.33 2.53
C GLU A 46 -13.23 -4.83 1.43
N LEU A 47 -13.00 -6.06 0.96
CA LEU A 47 -13.87 -6.75 0.02
C LEU A 47 -14.30 -8.08 0.62
N ARG A 48 -15.60 -8.39 0.53
CA ARG A 48 -16.14 -9.70 0.89
C ARG A 48 -16.86 -10.31 -0.29
N LEU A 49 -16.57 -11.58 -0.54
CA LEU A 49 -17.15 -12.33 -1.66
C LEU A 49 -17.70 -13.66 -1.15
N LYS A 50 -18.79 -14.13 -1.78
CA LYS A 50 -19.19 -15.53 -1.68
C LYS A 50 -18.23 -16.38 -2.49
N VAL A 51 -17.63 -17.38 -1.84
CA VAL A 51 -16.66 -18.31 -2.45
C VAL A 51 -16.98 -19.73 -1.95
N PRO A 52 -17.75 -20.51 -2.72
CA PRO A 52 -18.07 -21.89 -2.37
C PRO A 52 -16.82 -22.74 -2.15
N ALA A 53 -16.88 -23.66 -1.21
CA ALA A 53 -15.72 -24.46 -0.79
C ALA A 53 -15.11 -25.27 -1.93
N ASP A 54 -15.94 -25.83 -2.80
CA ASP A 54 -15.55 -26.62 -3.96
C ASP A 54 -14.94 -25.78 -5.11
N MET A 55 -15.18 -24.47 -5.12
CA MET A 55 -14.65 -23.53 -6.11
C MET A 55 -13.50 -22.66 -5.58
N ARG A 56 -13.19 -22.76 -4.29
CA ARG A 56 -12.21 -21.91 -3.60
C ARG A 56 -10.83 -21.90 -4.27
N ASP A 57 -10.34 -23.05 -4.68
CA ASP A 57 -8.99 -23.15 -5.23
C ASP A 57 -8.88 -22.51 -6.62
N VAL A 58 -9.95 -22.57 -7.42
CA VAL A 58 -10.03 -21.85 -8.70
C VAL A 58 -10.07 -20.35 -8.46
N TRP A 59 -10.90 -19.88 -7.54
CA TRP A 59 -10.97 -18.48 -7.14
C TRP A 59 -9.60 -17.96 -6.67
N LEU A 60 -8.97 -18.63 -5.71
CA LEU A 60 -7.69 -18.22 -5.14
C LEU A 60 -6.56 -18.20 -6.19
N ASN A 61 -6.59 -19.15 -7.13
CA ASN A 61 -5.64 -19.17 -8.25
C ASN A 61 -5.84 -17.97 -9.18
N ALA A 62 -7.08 -17.64 -9.53
CA ALA A 62 -7.41 -16.46 -10.33
C ALA A 62 -7.01 -15.15 -9.63
N GLU A 63 -7.27 -15.04 -8.32
CA GLU A 63 -6.82 -13.91 -7.49
C GLU A 63 -5.30 -13.72 -7.56
N LYS A 64 -4.52 -14.79 -7.39
CA LYS A 64 -3.06 -14.74 -7.39
C LYS A 64 -2.46 -14.44 -8.75
N ASN A 65 -3.08 -14.90 -9.83
CA ASN A 65 -2.50 -14.79 -11.17
C ASN A 65 -2.97 -13.55 -11.94
N ILE A 66 -4.10 -12.95 -11.54
CA ILE A 66 -4.71 -11.83 -12.27
C ILE A 66 -4.72 -10.57 -11.42
N TRP A 67 -5.36 -10.60 -10.24
CA TRP A 67 -5.45 -9.42 -9.39
C TRP A 67 -4.12 -9.05 -8.73
N GLU A 68 -3.39 -10.00 -8.17
CA GLU A 68 -2.14 -9.74 -7.46
C GLU A 68 -1.08 -9.00 -8.30
N PRO A 69 -0.74 -9.47 -9.53
CA PRO A 69 0.25 -8.79 -10.35
C PRO A 69 -0.19 -7.37 -10.75
N TRP A 70 -1.49 -7.19 -11.02
CA TRP A 70 -2.02 -5.89 -11.38
C TRP A 70 -2.03 -4.93 -10.18
N LEU A 71 -2.51 -5.36 -9.03
CA LEU A 71 -2.47 -4.56 -7.80
C LEU A 71 -1.04 -4.15 -7.45
N SER A 72 -0.09 -5.08 -7.56
CA SER A 72 1.33 -4.83 -7.27
C SER A 72 1.97 -3.78 -8.20
N SER A 73 1.37 -3.51 -9.36
CA SER A 73 1.81 -2.48 -10.29
C SER A 73 1.18 -1.10 -10.03
N GLN A 74 0.21 -1.01 -9.10
CA GLN A 74 -0.48 0.25 -8.84
C GLN A 74 0.30 1.15 -7.87
N ASP A 75 0.29 2.45 -8.17
CA ASP A 75 0.87 3.45 -7.28
C ASP A 75 0.16 3.46 -5.92
N GLY A 76 0.94 3.36 -4.86
CA GLY A 76 0.41 3.36 -3.50
C GLY A 76 -0.08 2.01 -2.97
N PHE A 77 0.01 0.94 -3.74
CA PHE A 77 -0.26 -0.40 -3.23
C PHE A 77 0.78 -0.79 -2.16
N MET A 78 0.30 -1.25 -1.00
CA MET A 78 1.13 -1.61 0.16
C MET A 78 1.04 -3.09 0.52
N GLY A 79 0.31 -3.86 -0.28
CA GLY A 79 0.08 -5.28 -0.06
C GLY A 79 -1.37 -5.63 0.23
N ARG A 80 -1.67 -6.90 0.22
CA ARG A 80 -3.00 -7.41 0.56
C ARG A 80 -2.95 -8.67 1.40
N GLN A 81 -4.05 -8.93 2.07
CA GLN A 81 -4.30 -10.15 2.84
C GLN A 81 -5.59 -10.79 2.36
N ILE A 82 -5.58 -12.10 2.22
CA ILE A 82 -6.74 -12.89 1.80
C ILE A 82 -7.03 -13.92 2.89
N PHE A 83 -8.26 -13.90 3.37
CA PHE A 83 -8.79 -14.88 4.34
C PHE A 83 -9.98 -15.59 3.72
N TRP A 84 -10.27 -16.79 4.17
CA TRP A 84 -11.45 -17.53 3.78
C TRP A 84 -12.11 -18.16 5.01
N ASP A 85 -13.39 -17.82 5.20
CA ASP A 85 -14.24 -18.36 6.25
C ASP A 85 -14.92 -19.61 5.73
N LYS A 86 -14.51 -20.78 6.29
CA LYS A 86 -15.02 -22.07 5.87
C LYS A 86 -16.49 -22.28 6.19
N GLU A 87 -16.97 -21.70 7.30
CA GLU A 87 -18.37 -21.90 7.75
C GLU A 87 -19.34 -21.07 6.92
N LYS A 88 -18.91 -19.88 6.53
CA LYS A 88 -19.72 -18.95 5.72
C LYS A 88 -19.51 -19.12 4.22
N GLU A 89 -18.46 -19.83 3.82
CA GLU A 89 -18.00 -19.86 2.43
C GLU A 89 -17.80 -18.46 1.87
N GLU A 90 -17.09 -17.63 2.63
CA GLU A 90 -16.82 -16.24 2.31
C GLU A 90 -15.32 -15.94 2.32
N ALA A 91 -14.89 -15.21 1.31
CA ALA A 91 -13.56 -14.62 1.30
C ALA A 91 -13.62 -13.20 1.85
N LEU A 92 -12.61 -12.84 2.65
CA LEU A 92 -12.29 -11.49 3.06
C LEU A 92 -10.96 -11.11 2.44
N ILE A 93 -10.94 -10.04 1.67
CA ILE A 93 -9.73 -9.44 1.10
C ILE A 93 -9.54 -8.07 1.73
N LEU A 94 -8.36 -7.83 2.28
CA LEU A 94 -7.94 -6.53 2.79
C LEU A 94 -6.80 -6.02 1.90
N VAL A 95 -7.01 -4.90 1.21
CA VAL A 95 -6.01 -4.27 0.36
C VAL A 95 -5.53 -2.99 1.04
N ASN A 96 -4.24 -2.91 1.32
CA ASN A 96 -3.64 -1.75 1.98
C ASN A 96 -3.10 -0.77 0.95
N TRP A 97 -3.47 0.49 1.09
CA TRP A 97 -3.06 1.59 0.23
C TRP A 97 -2.31 2.65 1.03
N LYS A 98 -1.29 3.25 0.43
CA LYS A 98 -0.50 4.32 1.05
C LYS A 98 -1.37 5.51 1.46
N ASN A 99 -2.36 5.86 0.64
CA ASN A 99 -3.39 6.84 0.96
C ASN A 99 -4.59 6.69 0.02
N LYS A 100 -5.71 7.26 0.44
CA LYS A 100 -6.97 7.24 -0.29
C LYS A 100 -6.89 7.89 -1.68
N LYS A 101 -6.08 8.93 -1.83
CA LYS A 101 -5.94 9.64 -3.10
C LYS A 101 -5.34 8.73 -4.18
N LEU A 102 -4.27 8.01 -3.88
CA LEU A 102 -3.64 7.08 -4.82
C LEU A 102 -4.61 5.96 -5.19
N TRP A 103 -5.28 5.36 -4.21
CA TRP A 103 -6.29 4.34 -4.44
C TRP A 103 -7.42 4.83 -5.35
N LYS A 104 -8.06 5.97 -5.01
CA LYS A 104 -9.22 6.49 -5.77
C LYS A 104 -8.83 7.11 -7.12
N ASN A 105 -7.55 7.34 -7.39
CA ASN A 105 -7.06 7.78 -8.70
C ASN A 105 -6.97 6.65 -9.73
N ILE A 106 -7.09 5.38 -9.32
CA ILE A 106 -7.09 4.25 -10.25
C ILE A 106 -8.33 4.34 -11.13
N PRO A 107 -8.17 4.41 -12.47
CA PRO A 107 -9.33 4.53 -13.37
C PRO A 107 -10.20 3.27 -13.33
N MET A 108 -11.50 3.44 -13.16
CA MET A 108 -12.45 2.31 -13.19
C MET A 108 -12.37 1.48 -14.47
N SER A 109 -11.99 2.10 -15.58
CA SER A 109 -11.74 1.36 -16.84
C SER A 109 -10.62 0.35 -16.75
N GLU A 110 -9.59 0.59 -15.91
CA GLU A 110 -8.51 -0.36 -15.67
C GLU A 110 -8.97 -1.48 -14.71
N VAL A 111 -9.69 -1.12 -13.66
CA VAL A 111 -10.31 -2.08 -12.73
C VAL A 111 -11.22 -3.04 -13.50
N ASN A 112 -12.09 -2.50 -14.36
CA ASN A 112 -13.03 -3.30 -15.17
C ASN A 112 -12.30 -4.26 -16.13
N LYS A 113 -11.19 -3.85 -16.74
CA LYS A 113 -10.37 -4.73 -17.60
C LYS A 113 -9.78 -5.92 -16.83
N VAL A 114 -9.34 -5.70 -15.60
CA VAL A 114 -8.80 -6.76 -14.75
C VAL A 114 -9.91 -7.68 -14.28
N GLN A 115 -11.05 -7.12 -13.88
CA GLN A 115 -12.23 -7.89 -13.51
C GLN A 115 -12.69 -8.79 -14.67
N GLU A 116 -12.75 -8.27 -15.88
CA GLU A 116 -13.10 -9.06 -17.06
C GLU A 116 -12.14 -10.23 -17.30
N LYS A 117 -10.81 -10.00 -17.13
CA LYS A 117 -9.82 -11.07 -17.23
C LYS A 117 -10.01 -12.12 -16.15
N PHE A 118 -10.27 -11.70 -14.91
CA PHE A 118 -10.57 -12.59 -13.79
C PHE A 118 -11.80 -13.44 -14.08
N GLU A 119 -12.90 -12.83 -14.47
CA GLU A 119 -14.15 -13.54 -14.79
C GLU A 119 -14.00 -14.54 -15.94
N ASN A 120 -13.29 -14.14 -17.00
CA ASN A 120 -13.05 -15.04 -18.15
C ASN A 120 -12.19 -16.24 -17.76
N ASN A 121 -11.19 -16.04 -16.89
CA ASN A 121 -10.37 -17.13 -16.35
C ASN A 121 -11.21 -18.10 -15.51
N VAL A 122 -12.00 -17.57 -14.58
CA VAL A 122 -12.89 -18.33 -13.71
C VAL A 122 -13.92 -19.10 -14.50
N LYS A 123 -14.63 -18.45 -15.43
CA LYS A 123 -15.66 -19.07 -16.29
C LYS A 123 -15.08 -20.22 -17.10
N THR A 124 -13.89 -20.03 -17.65
CA THR A 124 -13.18 -21.09 -18.41
C THR A 124 -12.77 -22.24 -17.50
N SER A 125 -12.20 -21.95 -16.33
CA SER A 125 -11.68 -22.97 -15.42
C SER A 125 -12.77 -23.83 -14.79
N LEU A 126 -13.94 -23.24 -14.52
CA LEU A 126 -15.09 -23.92 -13.94
C LEU A 126 -16.08 -24.47 -14.97
N ASN A 127 -15.91 -24.12 -16.25
CA ASN A 127 -16.84 -24.43 -17.34
C ASN A 127 -18.26 -23.91 -17.05
N VAL A 128 -18.36 -22.64 -16.60
CA VAL A 128 -19.63 -21.98 -16.28
C VAL A 128 -19.84 -20.74 -17.17
N ILE A 129 -21.09 -20.31 -17.28
CA ILE A 129 -21.46 -19.15 -18.12
C ILE A 129 -21.24 -17.83 -17.38
N GLU A 130 -21.50 -17.82 -16.07
CA GLU A 130 -21.43 -16.62 -15.23
C GLU A 130 -20.37 -16.79 -14.15
N ASN A 131 -19.86 -15.66 -13.63
CA ASN A 131 -18.97 -15.65 -12.50
C ASN A 131 -19.74 -16.05 -11.23
N PRO A 132 -19.37 -17.15 -10.55
CA PRO A 132 -20.08 -17.60 -9.35
C PRO A 132 -19.70 -16.83 -8.09
N PHE A 133 -18.64 -16.02 -8.14
CA PHE A 133 -18.11 -15.30 -6.97
C PHE A 133 -18.78 -13.94 -6.86
N GLN A 134 -19.77 -13.85 -5.99
CA GLN A 134 -20.53 -12.62 -5.79
C GLN A 134 -19.84 -11.72 -4.77
N LEU A 135 -19.58 -10.46 -5.14
CA LEU A 135 -19.19 -9.42 -4.19
C LEU A 135 -20.40 -9.09 -3.30
N ILE A 136 -20.27 -9.29 -1.99
CA ILE A 136 -21.32 -9.05 -0.99
C ILE A 136 -21.08 -7.80 -0.15
N TYR A 137 -19.84 -7.33 -0.11
CA TYR A 137 -19.48 -6.10 0.59
C TYR A 137 -18.22 -5.49 0.00
N GLU A 138 -18.20 -4.17 -0.09
CA GLU A 138 -17.04 -3.35 -0.36
C GLU A 138 -17.07 -2.16 0.61
N GLY A 139 -15.95 -1.89 1.25
CA GLY A 139 -15.85 -0.80 2.22
C GLY A 139 -14.43 -0.31 2.43
N GLU A 140 -14.32 0.69 3.28
CA GLU A 140 -13.07 1.30 3.70
C GLU A 140 -12.94 1.17 5.22
N LEU A 141 -11.78 0.75 5.69
CA LEU A 141 -11.46 0.63 7.11
C LEU A 141 -10.45 1.72 7.48
N ASP A 142 -10.81 2.52 8.46
CA ASP A 142 -9.93 3.51 9.07
C ASP A 142 -9.18 2.88 10.25
N LYS A 143 -7.87 3.13 10.30
CA LYS A 143 -7.07 2.72 11.45
C LYS A 143 -7.41 3.60 12.66
N GLN A 144 -7.69 2.96 13.79
CA GLN A 144 -7.96 3.61 15.07
C GLN A 144 -6.71 3.76 15.93
#